data_fc1f93262953897eb3f2cde0cd59357d
#
_entry.id   fc1f93262953897eb3f2cde0cd59357d
#
_cell.length_a   1.000
_cell.length_b   1.000
_cell.length_c   1.000
_cell.angle_alpha   90.00
_cell.angle_beta   90.00
_cell.angle_gamma   90.00
#
_symmetry.space_group_name_H-M   'P 1'
#
loop_
_entity.id
_entity.type
_entity.pdbx_description
1 polymer ?
#
loop_
_entity_poly.entity_id
_entity_poly.type
_entity_poly.pdbx_seq_one_letter_code
_entity_poly.pdbx_strand_id
1 'polypeptide(L)' 'MTPEDKQQLKAYLKGVAEILYRNTEPTEISSFESIEKSLRQKMLEEVGPELATFFFQQEQELKPEDSAP' A
#
# COMPACT_ATOMS: atom_id res chain seq x y z
N MET A 1 -16.54 -4.43 -5.08
CA MET A 1 -16.21 -3.27 -4.25
C MET A 1 -17.29 -2.22 -4.40
N THR A 2 -17.81 -1.74 -3.29
CA THR A 2 -18.88 -0.73 -3.33
C THR A 2 -18.31 0.61 -3.76
N PRO A 3 -19.17 1.52 -4.27
CA PRO A 3 -18.72 2.88 -4.60
C PRO A 3 -18.13 3.62 -3.40
N GLU A 4 -18.70 3.42 -2.22
CA GLU A 4 -18.20 4.06 -1.00
C GLU A 4 -16.81 3.56 -0.66
N ASP A 5 -16.59 2.25 -0.73
CA ASP A 5 -15.29 1.67 -0.44
C ASP A 5 -14.26 2.14 -1.46
N LYS A 6 -14.67 2.24 -2.71
CA LYS A 6 -13.78 2.72 -3.77
C LYS A 6 -13.32 4.15 -3.50
N GLN A 7 -14.25 5.00 -3.07
CA GLN A 7 -13.89 6.38 -2.76
C GLN A 7 -12.97 6.48 -1.55
N GLN A 8 -13.25 5.68 -0.51
CA GLN A 8 -12.37 5.65 0.64
C GLN A 8 -10.98 5.16 0.26
N LEU A 9 -10.92 4.11 -0.53
CA LEU A 9 -9.64 3.58 -0.99
C LEU A 9 -8.85 4.64 -1.74
N LYS A 10 -9.50 5.37 -2.63
CA LYS A 10 -8.83 6.43 -3.39
C LYS A 10 -8.31 7.52 -2.45
N ALA A 11 -9.09 7.89 -1.45
CA ALA A 11 -8.67 8.91 -0.50
C ALA A 11 -7.44 8.48 0.28
N TYR A 12 -7.45 7.24 0.77
CA TYR A 12 -6.30 6.72 1.51
C TYR A 12 -5.07 6.57 0.62
N LEU A 13 -5.27 6.11 -0.61
CA LEU A 13 -4.16 5.98 -1.54
C LEU A 13 -3.56 7.34 -1.90
N LYS A 14 -4.41 8.37 -2.00
CA LYS A 14 -3.89 9.70 -2.23
C LYS A 14 -2.98 10.13 -1.08
N GLY A 15 -3.39 9.84 0.16
CA GLY A 15 -2.56 10.13 1.31
C GLY A 15 -1.24 9.38 1.28
N VAL A 16 -1.30 8.09 0.93
CA VAL A 16 -0.09 7.29 0.79
C VAL A 16 0.82 7.89 -0.28
N ALA A 17 0.25 8.23 -1.42
CA ALA A 17 1.02 8.80 -2.52
C ALA A 17 1.70 10.11 -2.13
N GLU A 18 0.98 10.97 -1.40
CA GLU A 18 1.54 12.24 -0.96
C GLU A 18 2.73 12.03 -0.03
N ILE A 19 2.63 11.08 0.88
CA ILE A 19 3.71 10.80 1.82
C ILE A 19 4.92 10.25 1.07
N LEU A 20 4.69 9.32 0.16
CA LEU A 20 5.79 8.73 -0.59
C LEU A 20 6.46 9.76 -1.48
N TYR A 21 5.68 10.62 -2.13
CA TYR A 21 6.22 11.66 -2.98
C TYR A 21 7.06 12.64 -2.18
N ARG A 22 6.59 13.01 -1.00
CA ARG A 22 7.29 13.94 -0.11
C ARG A 22 8.65 13.39 0.31
N ASN A 23 8.78 12.07 0.36
CA ASN A 23 10.00 11.40 0.77
C ASN A 23 10.85 10.93 -0.41
N THR A 24 10.51 11.35 -1.62
CA THR A 24 11.27 11.00 -2.82
C THR A 24 12.31 12.08 -3.08
N GLU A 25 13.53 11.65 -3.38
CA GLU A 25 14.61 12.60 -3.65
C GLU A 25 14.34 13.38 -4.93
N PRO A 26 14.70 14.67 -4.97
CA PRO A 26 14.47 15.49 -6.16
C PRO A 26 15.07 14.89 -7.43
N THR A 27 16.21 14.20 -7.32
CA THR A 27 16.85 13.58 -8.47
C THR A 27 16.01 12.44 -9.04
N GLU A 28 15.16 11.82 -8.21
CA GLU A 28 14.33 10.73 -8.64
C GLU A 28 13.05 11.20 -9.33
N ILE A 29 12.72 12.50 -9.23
CA ILE A 29 11.53 13.06 -9.85
C ILE A 29 11.84 13.90 -11.06
N SER A 30 12.99 13.64 -11.70
CA SER A 30 13.40 14.39 -12.87
C SER A 30 12.57 14.07 -14.10
N SER A 31 11.89 12.93 -14.13
CA SER A 31 11.01 12.55 -15.21
C SER A 31 9.86 11.73 -14.68
N PHE A 32 8.79 11.63 -15.46
CA PHE A 32 7.65 10.82 -15.07
C PHE A 32 8.05 9.36 -14.85
N GLU A 33 8.92 8.85 -15.72
CA GLU A 33 9.37 7.47 -15.61
C GLU A 33 10.10 7.22 -14.29
N SER A 34 10.99 8.12 -13.90
CA SER A 34 11.73 7.93 -12.65
C SER A 34 10.83 8.12 -11.44
N ILE A 35 9.84 9.00 -11.51
CA ILE A 35 8.87 9.16 -10.44
C ILE A 35 8.11 7.84 -10.24
N GLU A 36 7.61 7.28 -11.33
CA GLU A 36 6.84 6.05 -11.27
C GLU A 36 7.66 4.92 -10.69
N LYS A 37 8.88 4.77 -11.16
CA LYS A 37 9.76 3.71 -10.67
C LYS A 37 10.06 3.87 -9.20
N SER A 38 10.37 5.08 -8.77
CA SER A 38 10.69 5.35 -7.38
C SER A 38 9.49 5.10 -6.46
N LEU A 39 8.31 5.55 -6.86
CA LEU A 39 7.12 5.33 -6.07
C LEU A 39 6.74 3.86 -5.98
N ARG A 40 6.91 3.13 -7.08
CA ARG A 40 6.64 1.70 -7.10
C ARG A 40 7.58 0.97 -6.13
N GLN A 41 8.84 1.36 -6.12
CA GLN A 41 9.80 0.75 -5.22
C GLN A 41 9.45 1.03 -3.76
N LYS A 42 9.08 2.27 -3.45
CA LYS A 42 8.67 2.62 -2.09
C LYS A 42 7.41 1.89 -1.67
N MET A 43 6.48 1.70 -2.59
CA MET A 43 5.28 0.90 -2.30
C MET A 43 5.66 -0.51 -1.88
N LEU A 44 6.60 -1.13 -2.59
CA LEU A 44 7.04 -2.47 -2.26
C LEU A 44 7.79 -2.52 -0.93
N GLU A 45 8.59 -1.52 -0.63
CA GLU A 45 9.41 -1.51 0.57
C GLU A 45 8.66 -1.10 1.82
N GLU A 46 7.75 -0.13 1.70
CA GLU A 46 7.10 0.46 2.87
C GLU A 46 5.65 0.02 3.04
N VAL A 47 4.91 -0.03 1.96
CA VAL A 47 3.47 -0.32 2.01
C VAL A 47 3.22 -1.82 1.96
N GLY A 48 3.93 -2.53 1.10
CA GLY A 48 3.73 -3.96 0.94
C GLY A 48 3.85 -4.75 2.23
N PRO A 49 4.93 -4.55 3.01
CA PRO A 49 5.07 -5.30 4.26
C PRO A 49 3.95 -5.01 5.25
N GLU A 50 3.49 -3.78 5.32
CA GLU A 50 2.37 -3.44 6.22
C GLU A 50 1.07 -4.12 5.78
N LEU A 51 0.81 -4.14 4.48
CA LEU A 51 -0.35 -4.84 3.96
C LEU A 51 -0.26 -6.34 4.21
N ALA A 52 0.92 -6.90 4.00
CA ALA A 52 1.14 -8.33 4.23
C ALA A 52 0.89 -8.69 5.70
N THR A 53 1.40 -7.86 6.60
CA THR A 53 1.20 -8.07 8.04
C THR A 53 -0.28 -7.99 8.39
N PHE A 54 -0.98 -6.99 7.85
CA PHE A 54 -2.41 -6.83 8.11
C PHE A 54 -3.18 -8.04 7.63
N PHE A 55 -2.94 -8.48 6.40
CA PHE A 55 -3.67 -9.61 5.85
C PHE A 55 -3.33 -10.91 6.58
N PHE A 56 -2.10 -11.06 7.00
CA PHE A 56 -1.72 -12.23 7.79
C PHE A 56 -2.48 -12.26 9.10
N GLN A 57 -2.59 -11.13 9.78
CA GLN A 57 -3.34 -11.05 11.01
C GLN A 57 -4.82 -11.34 10.80
N GLN A 58 -5.39 -10.82 9.72
CA GLN A 58 -6.79 -11.08 9.40
C GLN A 58 -7.01 -12.56 9.13
N GLU A 59 -6.09 -13.20 8.44
CA GLU A 59 -6.19 -14.62 8.17
C GLU A 59 -6.16 -15.42 9.46
N GLN A 60 -5.32 -15.04 10.41
CA GLN A 60 -5.27 -15.70 11.69
C GLN A 60 -6.59 -15.58 12.44
N GLU A 61 -7.21 -14.42 12.38
CA GLU A 61 -8.49 -14.19 13.06
C GLU A 61 -9.64 -14.90 12.38
N LEU A 62 -9.61 -14.99 11.05
CA LEU A 62 -10.69 -15.61 10.28
C LEU A 62 -10.61 -17.11 10.27
N LYS A 63 -9.46 -17.68 10.57
CA LYS A 63 -9.31 -19.11 10.60
C LYS A 63 -9.92 -19.67 11.87
N PRO A 64 -11.04 -20.39 11.80
CA PRO A 64 -11.59 -21.00 13.00
C PRO A 64 -10.67 -22.11 13.49
N GLU A 65 -10.72 -22.35 14.78
CA GLU A 65 -9.86 -23.37 15.39
C GLU A 65 -10.11 -24.74 14.82
N ASP A 66 -11.35 -25.02 14.47
CA ASP A 66 -11.73 -26.29 13.92
C ASP A 66 -11.25 -26.49 12.49
N SER A 67 -10.79 -25.43 11.84
CA SER A 67 -10.20 -25.58 10.51
C SER A 67 -8.76 -26.07 10.60
N ALA A 68 -8.19 -26.03 11.78
CA ALA A 68 -6.88 -26.61 11.99
C ALA A 68 -6.98 -28.12 11.86
N PRO A 69 -6.05 -28.73 11.19
CA PRO A 69 -6.08 -30.19 11.05
C PRO A 69 -5.91 -30.92 12.35
#